data_a14d3afda6260d1b48adb58a81e86846
#
_entry.id   a14d3afda6260d1b48adb58a81e86846
#
_cell.length_a   1.000
_cell.length_b   1.000
_cell.length_c   1.000
_cell.angle_alpha   90.00
_cell.angle_beta   90.00
_cell.angle_gamma   90.00
#
_symmetry.space_group_name_H-M   'P 1'
#
loop_
_entity.id
_entity.type
_entity.pdbx_description
1 polymer ?
#
loop_
_entity_poly.entity_id
_entity_poly.type
_entity_poly.pdbx_seq_one_letter_code
_entity_poly.pdbx_strand_id
1 'polypeptide(L)'
;ETDRADVKVLRYREDKGVLSIVLATSPFYAEMGGQVGDKGTLVSGGLEISVFDTVKVNDTSICRGKVTKGEATPETMGGTFTATVDNERRKDIRRNHSATHLLQAALREVLGTHVQQQGSFVSPEILRFDFSHFSAMSAEEIQKVENIVNAKVMACLPVCTDIMNVDEAKASGAMALFGEKYGEDVRVVKMGEPGCEFSRELCGGLHVS
;
A
#
# COMPACT_ATOMS: atom_id res chain seq x y z
N GLU A 1 -10.51 -6.36 0.19
CA GLU A 1 -9.68 -6.08 -1.00
C GLU A 1 -9.97 -7.11 -2.08
N THR A 2 -10.19 -6.66 -3.32
CA THR A 2 -10.51 -7.55 -4.45
C THR A 2 -9.43 -7.44 -5.51
N ASP A 3 -9.11 -8.57 -6.15
CA ASP A 3 -8.09 -8.64 -7.21
C ASP A 3 -8.74 -8.55 -8.61
N ARG A 4 -10.06 -8.68 -8.69
CA ARG A 4 -10.83 -8.62 -9.92
C ARG A 4 -12.20 -8.01 -9.68
N ALA A 5 -12.63 -7.10 -10.57
CA ALA A 5 -13.93 -6.46 -10.50
C ALA A 5 -14.41 -6.06 -11.90
N ASP A 6 -15.72 -6.04 -12.10
CA ASP A 6 -16.33 -5.39 -13.25
C ASP A 6 -16.50 -3.91 -12.94
N VAL A 7 -15.97 -3.05 -13.81
CA VAL A 7 -15.86 -1.61 -13.60
C VAL A 7 -16.34 -0.84 -14.83
N LYS A 8 -16.73 0.41 -14.61
CA LYS A 8 -17.03 1.38 -15.68
C LYS A 8 -16.00 2.48 -15.69
N VAL A 9 -15.63 2.91 -16.88
CA VAL A 9 -14.80 4.10 -17.08
C VAL A 9 -15.68 5.35 -16.94
N LEU A 10 -15.35 6.23 -16.01
CA LEU A 10 -16.02 7.53 -15.82
C LEU A 10 -15.44 8.60 -16.74
N ARG A 11 -14.10 8.61 -16.85
CA ARG A 11 -13.34 9.54 -17.69
C ARG A 11 -12.08 8.87 -18.18
N TYR A 12 -11.64 9.25 -19.36
CA TYR A 12 -10.32 8.91 -19.86
C TYR A 12 -9.74 10.04 -20.70
N ARG A 13 -8.44 10.08 -20.79
CA ARG A 13 -7.68 10.96 -21.67
C ARG A 13 -6.51 10.18 -22.22
N GLU A 14 -6.26 10.33 -23.50
CA GLU A 14 -5.04 9.82 -24.14
C GLU A 14 -4.08 10.97 -24.41
N ASP A 15 -2.82 10.75 -24.08
CA ASP A 15 -1.70 11.63 -24.42
C ASP A 15 -0.49 10.78 -24.80
N LYS A 16 -0.01 10.94 -26.04
CA LYS A 16 1.17 10.23 -26.58
C LYS A 16 1.12 8.71 -26.38
N GLY A 17 -0.04 8.10 -26.59
CA GLY A 17 -0.25 6.66 -26.46
C GLY A 17 -0.34 6.17 -25.00
N VAL A 18 -0.48 7.07 -24.04
CA VAL A 18 -0.75 6.75 -22.63
C VAL A 18 -2.17 7.16 -22.30
N LEU A 19 -2.96 6.20 -21.81
CA LEU A 19 -4.30 6.45 -21.29
C LEU A 19 -4.21 6.77 -19.78
N SER A 20 -4.86 7.84 -19.38
CA SER A 20 -5.19 8.16 -17.98
C SER A 20 -6.67 7.89 -17.77
N ILE A 21 -7.02 6.95 -16.91
CA ILE A 21 -8.36 6.39 -16.79
C ILE A 21 -8.86 6.53 -15.36
N VAL A 22 -10.06 7.10 -15.18
CA VAL A 22 -10.77 7.13 -13.91
C VAL A 22 -11.89 6.11 -13.95
N LEU A 23 -11.89 5.18 -13.00
CA LEU A 23 -12.90 4.14 -12.86
C LEU A 23 -13.97 4.55 -11.83
N ALA A 24 -15.21 4.08 -12.00
CA ALA A 24 -16.29 4.31 -11.03
C ALA A 24 -15.98 3.67 -9.66
N THR A 25 -15.48 2.45 -9.72
CA THR A 25 -14.87 1.72 -8.59
C THR A 25 -13.59 1.10 -9.09
N SER A 26 -12.54 1.12 -8.30
CA SER A 26 -11.24 0.60 -8.72
C SER A 26 -10.73 -0.48 -7.78
N PRO A 27 -10.38 -1.69 -8.29
CA PRO A 27 -9.69 -2.68 -7.49
C PRO A 27 -8.19 -2.36 -7.33
N PHE A 28 -7.65 -1.39 -8.12
CA PHE A 28 -6.25 -1.01 -8.09
C PHE A 28 -5.98 -0.06 -6.92
N TYR A 29 -5.00 -0.38 -6.10
CA TYR A 29 -4.44 0.53 -5.11
C TYR A 29 -3.70 1.67 -5.82
N ALA A 30 -4.05 2.91 -5.48
CA ALA A 30 -3.34 4.08 -5.97
C ALA A 30 -2.16 4.40 -5.05
N GLU A 31 -1.02 4.78 -5.64
CA GLU A 31 0.19 5.14 -4.91
C GLU A 31 -0.10 6.15 -3.79
N MET A 32 0.24 5.77 -2.57
CA MET A 32 0.04 6.58 -1.36
C MET A 32 0.90 6.04 -0.20
N GLY A 33 1.35 6.93 0.69
CA GLY A 33 2.05 6.52 1.92
C GLY A 33 3.36 5.77 1.68
N GLY A 34 4.03 6.02 0.55
CA GLY A 34 5.26 5.33 0.16
C GLY A 34 5.06 3.99 -0.53
N GLN A 35 3.84 3.42 -0.55
CA GLN A 35 3.56 2.21 -1.31
C GLN A 35 3.24 2.56 -2.77
N VAL A 36 3.92 1.90 -3.72
CA VAL A 36 3.67 2.03 -5.16
C VAL A 36 2.28 1.56 -5.56
N GLY A 37 1.72 2.17 -6.63
CA GLY A 37 0.44 1.81 -7.19
C GLY A 37 0.40 0.42 -7.80
N ASP A 38 -0.80 -0.16 -7.89
CA ASP A 38 -1.01 -1.45 -8.53
C ASP A 38 -0.90 -1.37 -10.06
N LYS A 39 -0.61 -2.53 -10.64
CA LYS A 39 -0.61 -2.80 -12.07
C LYS A 39 -1.62 -3.89 -12.40
N GLY A 40 -1.93 -4.05 -13.69
CA GLY A 40 -2.82 -5.12 -14.14
C GLY A 40 -3.42 -4.85 -15.51
N THR A 41 -4.67 -5.28 -15.74
CA THR A 41 -5.33 -5.16 -17.03
C THR A 41 -6.79 -4.70 -16.91
N LEU A 42 -7.26 -4.02 -17.96
CA LEU A 42 -8.66 -3.70 -18.18
C LEU A 42 -9.07 -4.33 -19.53
N VAL A 43 -10.08 -5.18 -19.50
CA VAL A 43 -10.54 -5.91 -20.70
C VAL A 43 -12.04 -5.68 -20.91
N SER A 44 -12.44 -5.26 -22.12
CA SER A 44 -13.83 -5.09 -22.52
C SER A 44 -14.01 -5.36 -24.02
N GLY A 45 -14.89 -6.28 -24.38
CA GLY A 45 -15.20 -6.60 -25.78
C GLY A 45 -13.98 -7.02 -26.61
N GLY A 46 -13.43 -6.21 -27.41
CA GLY A 46 -12.17 -6.45 -28.16
C GLY A 46 -11.01 -5.56 -27.74
N LEU A 47 -11.22 -4.72 -26.72
CA LEU A 47 -10.23 -3.78 -26.20
C LEU A 47 -9.54 -4.36 -24.97
N GLU A 48 -8.21 -4.31 -24.95
CA GLU A 48 -7.38 -4.65 -23.82
C GLU A 48 -6.39 -3.52 -23.52
N ILE A 49 -6.31 -3.11 -22.25
CA ILE A 49 -5.43 -2.05 -21.77
C ILE A 49 -4.55 -2.63 -20.65
N SER A 50 -3.25 -2.55 -20.83
CA SER A 50 -2.28 -2.85 -19.76
C SER A 50 -2.14 -1.62 -18.86
N VAL A 51 -2.54 -1.76 -17.58
CA VAL A 51 -2.35 -0.76 -16.53
C VAL A 51 -0.96 -0.97 -15.95
N PHE A 52 -0.07 -0.01 -16.17
CA PHE A 52 1.31 -0.08 -15.69
C PHE A 52 1.56 0.73 -14.43
N ASP A 53 0.60 1.57 -14.01
CA ASP A 53 0.70 2.41 -12.82
C ASP A 53 -0.69 2.88 -12.36
N THR A 54 -0.86 3.13 -11.06
CA THR A 54 -2.07 3.72 -10.50
C THR A 54 -1.67 4.77 -9.47
N VAL A 55 -2.05 6.02 -9.74
CA VAL A 55 -1.67 7.19 -8.93
C VAL A 55 -2.91 7.86 -8.31
N LYS A 56 -2.72 8.59 -7.23
CA LYS A 56 -3.75 9.40 -6.59
C LYS A 56 -3.53 10.89 -6.87
N VAL A 57 -4.53 11.55 -7.42
CA VAL A 57 -4.50 13.00 -7.67
C VAL A 57 -5.78 13.61 -7.11
N ASN A 58 -5.68 14.51 -6.14
CA ASN A 58 -6.84 15.17 -5.50
C ASN A 58 -7.94 14.15 -5.12
N ASP A 59 -7.58 13.14 -4.36
CA ASP A 59 -8.45 12.04 -3.92
C ASP A 59 -9.04 11.14 -5.03
N THR A 60 -8.68 11.36 -6.28
CA THR A 60 -9.09 10.54 -7.42
C THR A 60 -7.99 9.56 -7.78
N SER A 61 -8.33 8.27 -7.84
CA SER A 61 -7.44 7.23 -8.36
C SER A 61 -7.45 7.25 -9.89
N ILE A 62 -6.27 7.33 -10.49
CA ILE A 62 -6.07 7.38 -11.94
C ILE A 62 -5.20 6.19 -12.35
N CYS A 63 -5.77 5.27 -13.13
CA CYS A 63 -5.02 4.20 -13.77
C CYS A 63 -4.30 4.72 -15.01
N ARG A 64 -3.00 4.49 -15.13
CA ARG A 64 -2.18 4.82 -16.30
C ARG A 64 -1.93 3.56 -17.10
N GLY A 65 -2.32 3.54 -18.36
CA GLY A 65 -2.23 2.34 -19.17
C GLY A 65 -1.90 2.59 -20.63
N LYS A 66 -1.68 1.51 -21.35
CA LYS A 66 -1.52 1.49 -22.80
C LYS A 66 -2.44 0.45 -23.41
N VAL A 67 -3.01 0.76 -24.57
CA VAL A 67 -3.77 -0.23 -25.36
C VAL A 67 -2.80 -1.31 -25.86
N THR A 68 -3.13 -2.56 -25.55
CA THR A 68 -2.38 -3.74 -26.03
C THR A 68 -3.13 -4.48 -27.13
N LYS A 69 -4.46 -4.31 -27.20
CA LYS A 69 -5.30 -4.89 -28.22
C LYS A 69 -6.53 -4.01 -28.47
N GLY A 70 -6.94 -3.88 -29.73
CA GLY A 70 -8.09 -3.06 -30.12
C GLY A 70 -7.75 -1.58 -30.21
N GLU A 71 -8.77 -0.74 -30.08
CA GLU A 71 -8.67 0.72 -30.16
C GLU A 71 -9.56 1.38 -29.09
N ALA A 72 -9.04 2.39 -28.41
CA ALA A 72 -9.77 3.16 -27.40
C ALA A 72 -10.61 4.25 -28.08
N THR A 73 -11.85 3.92 -28.42
CA THR A 73 -12.85 4.86 -28.95
C THR A 73 -13.93 5.17 -27.88
N PRO A 74 -14.74 6.23 -28.05
CA PRO A 74 -15.86 6.47 -27.14
C PRO A 74 -16.78 5.26 -26.95
N GLU A 75 -17.02 4.49 -28.02
CA GLU A 75 -17.86 3.29 -27.99
C GLU A 75 -17.22 2.17 -27.17
N THR A 76 -15.95 1.85 -27.42
CA THR A 76 -15.23 0.78 -26.72
C THR A 76 -14.98 1.13 -25.25
N MET A 77 -14.69 2.40 -24.96
CA MET A 77 -14.46 2.90 -23.60
C MET A 77 -15.75 3.06 -22.77
N GLY A 78 -16.93 3.12 -23.42
CA GLY A 78 -18.25 3.17 -22.78
C GLY A 78 -18.73 1.81 -22.23
N GLY A 79 -18.02 0.71 -22.54
CA GLY A 79 -18.36 -0.64 -22.10
C GLY A 79 -18.09 -0.90 -20.61
N THR A 80 -18.48 -2.08 -20.16
CA THR A 80 -18.07 -2.61 -18.86
C THR A 80 -16.74 -3.34 -19.03
N PHE A 81 -15.76 -3.00 -18.23
CA PHE A 81 -14.45 -3.61 -18.22
C PHE A 81 -14.32 -4.61 -17.08
N THR A 82 -13.71 -5.74 -17.33
CA THR A 82 -13.15 -6.56 -16.25
C THR A 82 -11.76 -6.04 -15.92
N ALA A 83 -11.62 -5.47 -14.73
CA ALA A 83 -10.34 -5.05 -14.17
C ALA A 83 -9.70 -6.21 -13.41
N THR A 84 -8.47 -6.54 -13.73
CA THR A 84 -7.71 -7.60 -13.06
C THR A 84 -6.38 -7.05 -12.59
N VAL A 85 -6.11 -7.14 -11.29
CA VAL A 85 -4.86 -6.69 -10.67
C VAL A 85 -3.78 -7.75 -10.87
N ASP A 86 -2.52 -7.33 -11.04
CA ASP A 86 -1.35 -8.20 -10.96
C ASP A 86 -1.17 -8.66 -9.50
N ASN A 87 -1.79 -9.79 -9.17
CA ASN A 87 -1.87 -10.28 -7.80
C ASN A 87 -0.53 -10.79 -7.28
N GLU A 88 0.32 -11.35 -8.12
CA GLU A 88 1.66 -11.80 -7.67
C GLU A 88 2.50 -10.60 -7.25
N ARG A 89 2.51 -9.54 -8.06
CA ARG A 89 3.16 -8.28 -7.71
C ARG A 89 2.56 -7.67 -6.43
N ARG A 90 1.23 -7.67 -6.27
CA ARG A 90 0.56 -7.15 -5.07
C ARG A 90 0.94 -7.95 -3.82
N LYS A 91 1.09 -9.27 -3.90
CA LYS A 91 1.55 -10.12 -2.79
C LYS A 91 2.94 -9.73 -2.32
N ASP A 92 3.87 -9.46 -3.24
CA ASP A 92 5.21 -9.00 -2.90
C ASP A 92 5.18 -7.65 -2.18
N ILE A 93 4.39 -6.70 -2.68
CA ILE A 93 4.18 -5.39 -2.05
C ILE A 93 3.62 -5.56 -0.63
N ARG A 94 2.60 -6.41 -0.43
CA ARG A 94 2.01 -6.70 0.88
C ARG A 94 3.04 -7.24 1.87
N ARG A 95 3.91 -8.16 1.42
CA ARG A 95 5.01 -8.70 2.25
C ARG A 95 5.97 -7.59 2.68
N ASN A 96 6.42 -6.79 1.74
CA ASN A 96 7.35 -5.69 2.01
C ASN A 96 6.71 -4.61 2.88
N HIS A 97 5.43 -4.28 2.66
CA HIS A 97 4.75 -3.28 3.50
C HIS A 97 4.57 -3.79 4.94
N SER A 98 4.17 -5.04 5.13
CA SER A 98 4.07 -5.63 6.46
C SER A 98 5.43 -5.71 7.14
N ALA A 99 6.48 -6.09 6.40
CA ALA A 99 7.84 -6.10 6.92
C ALA A 99 8.32 -4.69 7.35
N THR A 100 7.86 -3.62 6.69
CA THR A 100 8.17 -2.24 7.07
C THR A 100 7.64 -1.91 8.49
N HIS A 101 6.42 -2.35 8.83
CA HIS A 101 5.85 -2.17 10.16
C HIS A 101 6.62 -2.98 11.23
N LEU A 102 6.99 -4.23 10.92
CA LEU A 102 7.83 -5.04 11.80
C LEU A 102 9.19 -4.39 12.02
N LEU A 103 9.79 -3.84 10.95
CA LEU A 103 11.07 -3.13 11.01
C LEU A 103 10.98 -1.89 11.92
N GLN A 104 9.94 -1.07 11.76
CA GLN A 104 9.73 0.11 12.62
C GLN A 104 9.62 -0.27 14.09
N ALA A 105 8.82 -1.30 14.41
CA ALA A 105 8.68 -1.78 15.78
C ALA A 105 9.99 -2.32 16.35
N ALA A 106 10.75 -3.11 15.56
CA ALA A 106 12.04 -3.65 15.96
C ALA A 106 13.10 -2.55 16.17
N LEU A 107 13.15 -1.53 15.30
CA LEU A 107 14.04 -0.38 15.47
C LEU A 107 13.75 0.37 16.78
N ARG A 108 12.47 0.56 17.11
CA ARG A 108 12.07 1.20 18.37
C ARG A 108 12.39 0.35 19.61
N GLU A 109 12.30 -0.98 19.50
CA GLU A 109 12.69 -1.90 20.57
C GLU A 109 14.20 -1.86 20.83
N VAL A 110 15.03 -1.80 19.78
CA VAL A 110 16.50 -1.87 19.90
C VAL A 110 17.12 -0.50 20.19
N LEU A 111 16.65 0.56 19.50
CA LEU A 111 17.26 1.89 19.54
C LEU A 111 16.53 2.86 20.49
N GLY A 112 15.26 2.59 20.78
CA GLY A 112 14.44 3.42 21.66
C GLY A 112 13.27 4.12 20.97
N THR A 113 12.36 4.63 21.78
CA THR A 113 11.07 5.21 21.33
C THR A 113 11.20 6.53 20.58
N HIS A 114 12.38 7.15 20.55
CA HIS A 114 12.67 8.37 19.77
C HIS A 114 12.75 8.10 18.26
N VAL A 115 12.88 6.83 17.85
CA VAL A 115 12.86 6.46 16.42
C VAL A 115 11.49 6.82 15.83
N GLN A 116 11.51 7.66 14.80
CA GLN A 116 10.33 8.11 14.05
C GLN A 116 10.59 8.02 12.57
N GLN A 117 9.60 7.58 11.82
CA GLN A 117 9.65 7.53 10.36
C GLN A 117 9.84 8.94 9.79
N GLN A 118 10.78 9.08 8.86
CA GLN A 118 11.05 10.28 8.07
C GLN A 118 10.65 10.10 6.61
N GLY A 119 10.62 8.86 6.14
CA GLY A 119 10.21 8.47 4.80
C GLY A 119 10.04 6.98 4.68
N SER A 120 9.29 6.55 3.66
CA SER A 120 9.08 5.15 3.34
C SER A 120 8.95 4.96 1.84
N PHE A 121 9.42 3.82 1.35
CA PHE A 121 9.17 3.37 -0.01
C PHE A 121 8.97 1.86 0.00
N VAL A 122 7.88 1.40 -0.61
CA VAL A 122 7.51 -0.01 -0.67
C VAL A 122 7.17 -0.38 -2.10
N SER A 123 7.94 -1.29 -2.68
CA SER A 123 7.76 -1.88 -4.00
C SER A 123 7.76 -3.41 -3.91
N PRO A 124 7.52 -4.14 -5.02
CA PRO A 124 7.65 -5.62 -4.99
C PRO A 124 9.07 -6.09 -4.65
N GLU A 125 10.08 -5.33 -5.05
CA GLU A 125 11.50 -5.73 -4.98
C GLU A 125 12.16 -5.31 -3.68
N ILE A 126 11.76 -4.14 -3.13
CA ILE A 126 12.43 -3.54 -1.96
C ILE A 126 11.44 -2.80 -1.07
N LEU A 127 11.80 -2.71 0.20
CA LEU A 127 11.32 -1.69 1.12
C LEU A 127 12.49 -0.76 1.51
N ARG A 128 12.20 0.53 1.70
CA ARG A 128 13.10 1.50 2.31
C ARG A 128 12.37 2.19 3.45
N PHE A 129 13.03 2.30 4.58
CA PHE A 129 12.50 2.97 5.76
C PHE A 129 13.54 3.97 6.28
N ASP A 130 13.25 5.25 6.09
CA ASP A 130 14.09 6.35 6.56
C ASP A 130 13.59 6.77 7.95
N PHE A 131 14.49 6.89 8.92
CA PHE A 131 14.11 7.18 10.31
C PHE A 131 15.10 8.09 11.02
N SER A 132 14.65 8.77 12.06
CA SER A 132 15.48 9.62 12.92
C SER A 132 16.24 8.78 13.93
N HIS A 133 17.56 8.99 14.01
CA HIS A 133 18.41 8.44 15.05
C HIS A 133 19.64 9.33 15.25
N PHE A 134 20.29 9.25 16.42
CA PHE A 134 21.37 10.17 16.82
C PHE A 134 22.72 9.83 16.18
N SER A 135 22.94 8.58 15.80
CA SER A 135 24.21 8.07 15.25
C SER A 135 23.97 6.95 14.25
N ALA A 136 25.00 6.55 13.51
CA ALA A 136 24.94 5.35 12.71
C ALA A 136 24.73 4.11 13.59
N MET A 137 23.91 3.17 13.15
CA MET A 137 23.71 1.90 13.85
C MET A 137 25.00 1.07 13.86
N SER A 138 25.29 0.43 14.98
CA SER A 138 26.34 -0.57 15.06
C SER A 138 25.95 -1.89 14.38
N ALA A 139 26.91 -2.73 14.07
CA ALA A 139 26.67 -4.06 13.50
C ALA A 139 25.81 -4.93 14.44
N GLU A 140 26.00 -4.83 15.74
CA GLU A 140 25.24 -5.55 16.76
C GLU A 140 23.77 -5.08 16.82
N GLU A 141 23.51 -3.78 16.68
CA GLU A 141 22.15 -3.24 16.62
C GLU A 141 21.42 -3.67 15.35
N ILE A 142 22.08 -3.62 14.19
CA ILE A 142 21.55 -4.12 12.93
C ILE A 142 21.18 -5.60 13.06
N GLN A 143 22.09 -6.42 13.57
CA GLN A 143 21.86 -7.86 13.74
C GLN A 143 20.70 -8.15 14.70
N LYS A 144 20.54 -7.38 15.77
CA LYS A 144 19.39 -7.51 16.69
C LYS A 144 18.08 -7.19 15.98
N VAL A 145 18.01 -6.08 15.23
CA VAL A 145 16.83 -5.68 14.48
C VAL A 145 16.46 -6.77 13.45
N GLU A 146 17.43 -7.27 12.68
CA GLU A 146 17.20 -8.35 11.71
C GLU A 146 16.66 -9.62 12.39
N ASN A 147 17.25 -10.02 13.52
CA ASN A 147 16.81 -11.19 14.26
C ASN A 147 15.38 -11.05 14.77
N ILE A 148 15.00 -9.87 15.29
CA ILE A 148 13.63 -9.60 15.75
C ILE A 148 12.65 -9.66 14.57
N VAL A 149 12.92 -8.95 13.48
CA VAL A 149 12.04 -8.94 12.29
C VAL A 149 11.86 -10.36 11.76
N ASN A 150 12.95 -11.12 11.57
CA ASN A 150 12.88 -12.48 11.06
C ASN A 150 12.12 -13.41 12.01
N ALA A 151 12.30 -13.27 13.32
CA ALA A 151 11.54 -14.05 14.30
C ALA A 151 10.04 -13.77 14.22
N LYS A 152 9.63 -12.50 14.03
CA LYS A 152 8.22 -12.11 13.88
C LYS A 152 7.61 -12.61 12.56
N VAL A 153 8.38 -12.58 11.46
CA VAL A 153 7.98 -13.16 10.17
C VAL A 153 7.77 -14.66 10.32
N MET A 154 8.73 -15.37 10.93
CA MET A 154 8.64 -16.83 11.12
C MET A 154 7.55 -17.26 12.09
N ALA A 155 7.18 -16.40 13.04
CA ALA A 155 6.05 -16.64 13.95
C ALA A 155 4.69 -16.49 13.27
N CYS A 156 4.63 -16.05 11.99
CA CYS A 156 3.38 -15.85 11.24
C CYS A 156 2.34 -15.07 12.05
N LEU A 157 2.74 -13.93 12.60
CA LEU A 157 1.86 -13.12 13.43
C LEU A 157 0.55 -12.77 12.68
N PRO A 158 -0.62 -12.86 13.32
CA PRO A 158 -1.86 -12.42 12.70
C PRO A 158 -1.82 -10.93 12.42
N VAL A 159 -2.34 -10.54 11.25
CA VAL A 159 -2.47 -9.15 10.84
C VAL A 159 -3.94 -8.78 10.77
N CYS A 160 -4.37 -7.88 11.64
CA CYS A 160 -5.74 -7.42 11.73
C CYS A 160 -5.83 -5.94 11.38
N THR A 161 -6.98 -5.53 10.89
CA THR A 161 -7.25 -4.15 10.53
C THR A 161 -8.57 -3.71 11.13
N ASP A 162 -8.56 -2.59 11.86
CA ASP A 162 -9.75 -1.94 12.39
C ASP A 162 -9.91 -0.54 11.78
N ILE A 163 -11.17 -0.14 11.61
CA ILE A 163 -11.52 1.25 11.28
C ILE A 163 -12.10 1.85 12.56
N MET A 164 -11.54 2.96 13.02
CA MET A 164 -11.96 3.63 14.24
C MET A 164 -11.71 5.13 14.14
N ASN A 165 -12.29 5.89 15.06
CA ASN A 165 -12.04 7.32 15.16
C ASN A 165 -10.54 7.59 15.46
N VAL A 166 -10.00 8.67 14.90
CA VAL A 166 -8.58 9.02 15.01
C VAL A 166 -8.12 9.24 16.46
N ASP A 167 -8.99 9.79 17.32
CA ASP A 167 -8.65 10.02 18.72
C ASP A 167 -8.67 8.73 19.54
N GLU A 168 -9.60 7.81 19.22
CA GLU A 168 -9.62 6.45 19.77
C GLU A 168 -8.36 5.67 19.34
N ALA A 169 -7.97 5.78 18.08
CA ALA A 169 -6.77 5.15 17.56
C ALA A 169 -5.51 5.63 18.32
N LYS A 170 -5.37 6.94 18.51
CA LYS A 170 -4.26 7.52 19.30
C LYS A 170 -4.31 7.08 20.76
N ALA A 171 -5.49 7.09 21.38
CA ALA A 171 -5.68 6.66 22.77
C ALA A 171 -5.35 5.17 22.96
N SER A 172 -5.55 4.35 21.94
CA SER A 172 -5.16 2.92 21.93
C SER A 172 -3.65 2.70 21.81
N GLY A 173 -2.85 3.76 21.65
CA GLY A 173 -1.41 3.68 21.44
C GLY A 173 -1.00 3.40 20.00
N ALA A 174 -1.92 3.52 19.03
CA ALA A 174 -1.59 3.38 17.63
C ALA A 174 -0.65 4.51 17.18
N MET A 175 0.44 4.12 16.50
CA MET A 175 1.42 5.07 15.99
C MET A 175 0.89 5.76 14.74
N ALA A 176 0.92 7.08 14.75
CA ALA A 176 0.58 7.93 13.60
C ALA A 176 1.85 8.50 12.99
N LEU A 177 1.89 8.63 11.66
CA LEU A 177 3.00 9.30 10.98
C LEU A 177 3.00 10.78 11.31
N PHE A 178 4.18 11.33 11.58
CA PHE A 178 4.34 12.73 11.89
C PHE A 178 4.04 13.61 10.66
N GLY A 179 3.18 14.62 10.84
CA GLY A 179 2.85 15.59 9.78
C GLY A 179 1.76 15.16 8.79
N GLU A 180 1.23 13.95 8.87
CA GLU A 180 0.07 13.55 8.06
C GLU A 180 -1.25 14.07 8.65
N LYS A 181 -2.15 14.48 7.74
CA LYS A 181 -3.52 14.86 8.11
C LYS A 181 -4.42 13.63 7.95
N TYR A 182 -5.00 13.21 9.04
CA TYR A 182 -5.94 12.09 9.07
C TYR A 182 -7.38 12.62 9.04
N GLY A 183 -8.30 11.86 8.42
CA GLY A 183 -9.73 12.10 8.52
C GLY A 183 -10.28 11.75 9.92
N GLU A 184 -11.60 11.85 10.10
CA GLU A 184 -12.25 11.45 11.35
C GLU A 184 -12.07 9.97 11.64
N ASP A 185 -12.21 9.13 10.60
CA ASP A 185 -11.99 7.68 10.67
C ASP A 185 -10.66 7.30 10.04
N VAL A 186 -9.92 6.45 10.73
CA VAL A 186 -8.61 5.95 10.33
C VAL A 186 -8.56 4.44 10.35
N ARG A 187 -7.74 3.88 9.48
CA ARG A 187 -7.44 2.46 9.43
C ARG A 187 -6.21 2.19 10.31
N VAL A 188 -6.39 1.32 11.32
CA VAL A 188 -5.32 0.85 12.20
C VAL A 188 -4.95 -0.57 11.84
N VAL A 189 -3.68 -0.78 11.50
CA VAL A 189 -3.12 -2.11 11.23
C VAL A 189 -2.40 -2.60 12.48
N LYS A 190 -2.74 -3.82 12.90
CA LYS A 190 -2.20 -4.49 14.09
C LYS A 190 -1.54 -5.78 13.68
N MET A 191 -0.34 -6.05 14.21
CA MET A 191 0.41 -7.28 13.95
C MET A 191 0.76 -7.95 15.27
N GLY A 192 0.18 -9.11 15.54
CA GLY A 192 0.31 -9.88 16.77
C GLY A 192 -1.03 -10.21 17.37
N GLU A 193 -1.01 -10.94 18.50
CA GLU A 193 -2.21 -11.35 19.22
C GLU A 193 -2.91 -10.13 19.86
N PRO A 194 -4.24 -10.12 19.93
CA PRO A 194 -5.01 -9.05 20.55
C PRO A 194 -4.54 -8.72 21.96
N GLY A 195 -4.18 -7.46 22.20
CA GLY A 195 -3.66 -6.97 23.48
C GLY A 195 -2.17 -7.18 23.71
N CYS A 196 -1.48 -7.88 22.78
CA CYS A 196 -0.04 -8.11 22.79
C CYS A 196 0.58 -7.85 21.41
N GLU A 197 0.02 -6.90 20.65
CA GLU A 197 0.48 -6.62 19.31
C GLU A 197 1.91 -6.09 19.31
N PHE A 198 2.74 -6.64 18.44
CA PHE A 198 4.10 -6.20 18.22
C PHE A 198 4.16 -4.85 17.47
N SER A 199 3.24 -4.63 16.54
CA SER A 199 3.06 -3.35 15.84
C SER A 199 1.59 -2.96 15.82
N ARG A 200 1.30 -1.65 16.00
CA ARG A 200 -0.02 -1.04 15.89
C ARG A 200 0.14 0.35 15.31
N GLU A 201 -0.29 0.53 14.06
CA GLU A 201 -0.01 1.76 13.30
C GLU A 201 -1.20 2.20 12.45
N LEU A 202 -1.35 3.53 12.27
CA LEU A 202 -2.26 4.09 11.29
C LEU A 202 -1.68 3.86 9.89
N CYS A 203 -2.35 3.06 9.08
CA CYS A 203 -1.87 2.74 7.74
C CYS A 203 -3.00 2.44 6.75
N GLY A 204 -3.01 3.15 5.61
CA GLY A 204 -3.92 2.95 4.50
C GLY A 204 -3.45 1.94 3.45
N GLY A 205 -2.24 1.37 3.61
CA GLY A 205 -1.63 0.49 2.63
C GLY A 205 -2.12 -0.95 2.65
N LEU A 206 -1.60 -1.76 1.76
CA LEU A 206 -1.94 -3.17 1.61
C LEU A 206 -0.99 -4.04 2.46
N HIS A 207 -1.56 -5.01 3.19
CA HIS A 207 -0.80 -5.89 4.07
C HIS A 207 -1.11 -7.36 3.79
N VAL A 208 -0.26 -8.25 4.31
CA VAL A 208 -0.55 -9.69 4.40
C VAL A 208 -1.77 -9.92 5.30
N SER A 209 -2.43 -11.03 5.16
CA SER A 209 -3.62 -11.46 5.94
C SER A 209 -3.29 -12.68 6.76
#